data_68c6dfd6b64496bd9e8aa0f2d1c0a687
#
_entry.id   68c6dfd6b64496bd9e8aa0f2d1c0a687
#
_cell.length_a   1.000
_cell.length_b   1.000
_cell.length_c   1.000
_cell.angle_alpha   90.00
_cell.angle_beta   90.00
_cell.angle_gamma   90.00
#
_symmetry.space_group_name_H-M   'P 1'
#
loop_
_entity.id
_entity.type
_entity.pdbx_description
1 polymer ?
#
loop_
_entity_poly.entity_id
_entity_poly.type
_entity_poly.pdbx_seq_one_letter_code
_entity_poly.pdbx_strand_id
1 'polypeptide(L)'
;MDIPQELKEQIEKISSIQHKKIIEESQVISKKYRENDGKGKRLVEKESEAIAYAISRMPATYCAVYSVLAQSLKKYDQDIKTVLDIGAGTGAATLAVTNLIDTEKVICVGREMEMRKVGKQLMENNLPNVEWKSFDLNKDEIPEKADLVITSYVINELTKEDRQKAIEKMWDATNGMLVVIEPGTPEGFRHILEARKILLEKKANIIAPCSHNGKCPINPEKDWCSFYTRVARTKIQKQAKKGELGYEDEKFSYIVFSKTPINQSDAVILRHPQIGSGHVKVKLCTQNGIEERTYSKKDKELYKRVRKLDAGDTL
;
A
#
# COMPACT_ATOMS: atom_id res chain seq x y z
N MET A 1 7.28 -7.35 -10.02
CA MET A 1 7.01 -8.22 -8.84
C MET A 1 5.92 -9.19 -9.20
N ASP A 2 5.88 -10.35 -8.57
CA ASP A 2 4.84 -11.35 -8.76
C ASP A 2 4.21 -11.71 -7.42
N ILE A 3 2.94 -12.11 -7.42
CA ILE A 3 2.27 -12.64 -6.23
C ILE A 3 2.72 -14.10 -5.97
N PRO A 4 2.65 -14.60 -4.72
CA PRO A 4 2.97 -15.97 -4.40
C PRO A 4 2.23 -16.98 -5.29
N GLN A 5 2.87 -18.11 -5.57
CA GLN A 5 2.32 -19.14 -6.45
C GLN A 5 1.02 -19.73 -5.87
N GLU A 6 1.00 -19.96 -4.54
CA GLU A 6 -0.18 -20.44 -3.82
C GLU A 6 -1.37 -19.48 -3.97
N LEU A 7 -1.13 -18.16 -3.90
CA LEU A 7 -2.19 -17.17 -4.10
C LEU A 7 -2.73 -17.20 -5.53
N LYS A 8 -1.86 -17.39 -6.56
CA LYS A 8 -2.31 -17.53 -7.95
C LYS A 8 -3.23 -18.74 -8.11
N GLU A 9 -2.84 -19.88 -7.56
CA GLU A 9 -3.60 -21.12 -7.62
C GLU A 9 -4.97 -20.99 -6.92
N GLN A 10 -5.01 -20.34 -5.75
CA GLN A 10 -6.27 -20.08 -5.06
C GLN A 10 -7.18 -19.12 -5.84
N ILE A 11 -6.64 -18.04 -6.42
CA ILE A 11 -7.40 -17.14 -7.28
C ILE A 11 -7.95 -17.87 -8.52
N GLU A 12 -7.16 -18.72 -9.16
CA GLU A 12 -7.61 -19.51 -10.30
C GLU A 12 -8.71 -20.49 -9.89
N LYS A 13 -8.57 -21.17 -8.75
CA LYS A 13 -9.55 -22.10 -8.20
C LYS A 13 -10.91 -21.45 -7.95
N ILE A 14 -10.95 -20.32 -7.21
CA ILE A 14 -12.21 -19.63 -6.89
C ILE A 14 -12.85 -18.99 -8.13
N SER A 15 -12.07 -18.65 -9.13
CA SER A 15 -12.57 -18.02 -10.37
C SER A 15 -13.10 -19.02 -11.42
N SER A 16 -12.75 -20.31 -11.30
CA SER A 16 -13.12 -21.33 -12.29
C SER A 16 -14.62 -21.61 -12.37
N ILE A 17 -15.35 -21.43 -11.28
CA ILE A 17 -16.77 -21.81 -11.15
C ILE A 17 -17.71 -20.96 -12.02
N GLN A 18 -17.40 -19.67 -12.22
CA GLN A 18 -18.22 -18.72 -12.99
C GLN A 18 -17.38 -17.80 -13.88
N HIS A 19 -16.39 -18.36 -14.54
CA HIS A 19 -15.31 -17.66 -15.25
C HIS A 19 -15.79 -16.47 -16.11
N LYS A 20 -16.77 -16.66 -17.00
CA LYS A 20 -17.25 -15.60 -17.91
C LYS A 20 -17.88 -14.43 -17.14
N LYS A 21 -18.75 -14.74 -16.18
CA LYS A 21 -19.42 -13.74 -15.34
C LYS A 21 -18.41 -12.93 -14.51
N ILE A 22 -17.43 -13.59 -13.93
CA ILE A 22 -16.37 -12.95 -13.11
C ILE A 22 -15.53 -11.99 -13.95
N ILE A 23 -15.21 -12.34 -15.20
CA ILE A 23 -14.50 -11.44 -16.13
C ILE A 23 -15.31 -10.17 -16.41
N GLU A 24 -16.60 -10.30 -16.67
CA GLU A 24 -17.49 -9.14 -16.90
C GLU A 24 -17.58 -8.26 -15.65
N GLU A 25 -17.79 -8.86 -14.47
CA GLU A 25 -17.85 -8.16 -13.19
C GLU A 25 -16.52 -7.48 -12.82
N SER A 26 -15.38 -8.04 -13.22
CA SER A 26 -14.06 -7.42 -12.97
C SER A 26 -13.92 -6.02 -13.61
N GLN A 27 -14.53 -5.83 -14.78
CA GLN A 27 -14.53 -4.52 -15.45
C GLN A 27 -15.44 -3.54 -14.72
N VAL A 28 -16.61 -4.00 -14.27
CA VAL A 28 -17.57 -3.20 -13.50
C VAL A 28 -16.98 -2.77 -12.16
N ILE A 29 -16.40 -3.70 -11.41
CA ILE A 29 -15.75 -3.43 -10.12
C ILE A 29 -14.58 -2.44 -10.28
N SER A 30 -13.72 -2.66 -11.27
CA SER A 30 -12.61 -1.74 -11.55
C SER A 30 -13.08 -0.31 -11.86
N LYS A 31 -14.25 -0.17 -12.50
CA LYS A 31 -14.87 1.13 -12.76
C LYS A 31 -15.45 1.73 -11.48
N LYS A 32 -16.22 0.96 -10.68
CA LYS A 32 -16.79 1.40 -9.39
C LYS A 32 -15.69 1.99 -8.48
N TYR A 33 -14.56 1.30 -8.34
CA TYR A 33 -13.46 1.77 -7.47
C TYR A 33 -12.74 3.03 -8.00
N ARG A 34 -12.67 3.22 -9.31
CA ARG A 34 -12.07 4.44 -9.90
C ARG A 34 -12.98 5.66 -9.81
N GLU A 35 -14.29 5.45 -9.84
CA GLU A 35 -15.32 6.49 -9.83
C GLU A 35 -15.90 6.72 -8.43
N ASN A 36 -15.38 6.02 -7.41
CA ASN A 36 -15.80 6.19 -6.03
C ASN A 36 -15.37 7.58 -5.53
N ASP A 37 -16.35 8.37 -5.16
CA ASP A 37 -16.19 9.75 -4.72
C ASP A 37 -16.11 9.93 -3.19
N GLY A 38 -15.79 8.86 -2.48
CA GLY A 38 -15.61 8.90 -1.02
C GLY A 38 -16.91 9.02 -0.21
N LYS A 39 -18.05 8.63 -0.77
CA LYS A 39 -19.36 8.77 -0.08
C LYS A 39 -19.74 7.58 0.81
N GLY A 40 -18.80 6.74 1.21
CA GLY A 40 -19.05 5.64 2.14
C GLY A 40 -20.00 4.54 1.66
N LYS A 41 -20.30 4.46 0.36
CA LYS A 41 -21.15 3.43 -0.23
C LYS A 41 -20.47 2.07 -0.20
N ARG A 42 -21.26 1.01 -0.03
CA ARG A 42 -20.77 -0.36 -0.25
C ARG A 42 -20.51 -0.56 -1.74
N LEU A 43 -19.33 -1.04 -2.07
CA LEU A 43 -18.90 -1.27 -3.46
C LEU A 43 -19.08 -2.73 -3.88
N VAL A 44 -19.08 -3.66 -2.92
CA VAL A 44 -19.18 -5.10 -3.13
C VAL A 44 -20.31 -5.66 -2.30
N GLU A 45 -21.33 -6.22 -2.97
CA GLU A 45 -22.52 -6.78 -2.33
C GLU A 45 -22.69 -8.29 -2.61
N LYS A 46 -21.96 -8.81 -3.63
CA LYS A 46 -22.07 -10.21 -4.09
C LYS A 46 -20.72 -10.89 -4.03
N GLU A 47 -20.74 -12.19 -3.78
CA GLU A 47 -19.54 -13.03 -3.81
C GLU A 47 -18.79 -12.95 -5.15
N SER A 48 -19.52 -12.98 -6.27
CA SER A 48 -18.92 -12.83 -7.60
C SER A 48 -18.20 -11.50 -7.81
N GLU A 49 -18.71 -10.41 -7.23
CA GLU A 49 -18.01 -9.10 -7.22
C GLU A 49 -16.74 -9.15 -6.35
N ALA A 50 -16.75 -9.83 -5.22
CA ALA A 50 -15.59 -10.01 -4.35
C ALA A 50 -14.50 -10.87 -5.04
N ILE A 51 -14.88 -11.93 -5.74
CA ILE A 51 -13.97 -12.74 -6.55
C ILE A 51 -13.40 -11.91 -7.70
N ALA A 52 -14.24 -11.14 -8.40
CA ALA A 52 -13.81 -10.22 -9.46
C ALA A 52 -12.81 -9.16 -8.95
N TYR A 53 -12.99 -8.65 -7.74
CA TYR A 53 -12.04 -7.78 -7.06
C TYR A 53 -10.73 -8.51 -6.76
N ALA A 54 -10.78 -9.71 -6.20
CA ALA A 54 -9.59 -10.52 -5.91
C ALA A 54 -8.74 -10.76 -7.16
N ILE A 55 -9.36 -11.00 -8.32
CA ILE A 55 -8.66 -11.16 -9.59
C ILE A 55 -8.06 -9.85 -10.07
N SER A 56 -8.83 -8.76 -10.05
CA SER A 56 -8.47 -7.53 -10.76
C SER A 56 -7.60 -6.57 -9.95
N ARG A 57 -7.77 -6.53 -8.62
CA ARG A 57 -7.14 -5.53 -7.74
C ARG A 57 -6.18 -6.11 -6.71
N MET A 58 -6.47 -7.28 -6.15
CA MET A 58 -5.68 -7.85 -5.07
C MET A 58 -4.19 -8.03 -5.41
N PRO A 59 -3.78 -8.51 -6.61
CA PRO A 59 -2.36 -8.63 -6.95
C PRO A 59 -1.62 -7.29 -6.95
N ALA A 60 -2.27 -6.22 -7.43
CA ALA A 60 -1.70 -4.88 -7.43
C ALA A 60 -1.55 -4.33 -6.01
N THR A 61 -2.57 -4.48 -5.18
CA THR A 61 -2.54 -4.10 -3.76
C THR A 61 -1.47 -4.86 -2.99
N TYR A 62 -1.38 -6.19 -3.18
CA TYR A 62 -0.33 -7.02 -2.57
C TYR A 62 1.07 -6.48 -2.91
N CYS A 63 1.36 -6.25 -4.19
CA CYS A 63 2.68 -5.78 -4.62
C CYS A 63 3.00 -4.36 -4.11
N ALA A 64 2.02 -3.46 -4.04
CA ALA A 64 2.19 -2.14 -3.45
C ALA A 64 2.54 -2.22 -1.96
N VAL A 65 1.75 -2.99 -1.19
CA VAL A 65 1.98 -3.20 0.25
C VAL A 65 3.33 -3.85 0.50
N TYR A 66 3.66 -4.92 -0.24
CA TYR A 66 4.95 -5.59 -0.14
C TYR A 66 6.12 -4.62 -0.38
N SER A 67 6.02 -3.77 -1.41
CA SER A 67 7.05 -2.77 -1.72
C SER A 67 7.23 -1.77 -0.58
N VAL A 68 6.12 -1.28 -0.01
CA VAL A 68 6.13 -0.33 1.11
C VAL A 68 6.75 -0.96 2.35
N LEU A 69 6.35 -2.17 2.71
CA LEU A 69 6.87 -2.88 3.87
C LEU A 69 8.36 -3.22 3.71
N ALA A 70 8.77 -3.74 2.54
CA ALA A 70 10.16 -4.05 2.26
C ALA A 70 11.10 -2.84 2.37
N GLN A 71 10.62 -1.63 2.02
CA GLN A 71 11.38 -0.40 2.23
C GLN A 71 11.38 0.03 3.70
N SER A 72 10.26 -0.09 4.39
CA SER A 72 10.09 0.38 5.77
C SER A 72 10.87 -0.48 6.76
N LEU A 73 10.85 -1.80 6.58
CA LEU A 73 11.55 -2.77 7.44
C LEU A 73 13.08 -2.64 7.38
N LYS A 74 13.65 -2.00 6.37
CA LYS A 74 15.09 -1.68 6.33
C LYS A 74 15.51 -0.70 7.43
N LYS A 75 14.56 0.06 7.97
CA LYS A 75 14.78 1.13 8.96
C LYS A 75 14.09 0.86 10.30
N TYR A 76 13.27 -0.18 10.37
CA TYR A 76 12.49 -0.53 11.56
C TYR A 76 13.02 -1.82 12.13
N ASP A 77 13.55 -1.78 13.35
CA ASP A 77 14.26 -2.87 14.04
C ASP A 77 13.48 -3.49 15.20
N GLN A 78 12.23 -3.03 15.42
CA GLN A 78 11.39 -3.60 16.48
C GLN A 78 10.64 -4.83 15.97
N ASP A 79 10.42 -5.79 16.86
CA ASP A 79 9.62 -6.97 16.58
C ASP A 79 8.16 -6.60 16.28
N ILE A 80 7.58 -7.27 15.28
CA ILE A 80 6.17 -7.16 14.91
C ILE A 80 5.55 -8.55 15.07
N LYS A 81 4.76 -8.72 16.12
CA LYS A 81 4.08 -10.00 16.43
C LYS A 81 2.59 -9.93 16.14
N THR A 82 1.99 -8.77 16.33
CA THR A 82 0.57 -8.54 16.17
C THR A 82 0.29 -7.55 15.04
N VAL A 83 -0.69 -7.88 14.21
CA VAL A 83 -1.05 -7.08 13.02
C VAL A 83 -2.54 -6.81 12.98
N LEU A 84 -2.91 -5.57 12.69
CA LEU A 84 -4.29 -5.16 12.42
C LEU A 84 -4.38 -4.59 11.01
N ASP A 85 -5.06 -5.30 10.12
CA ASP A 85 -5.34 -4.89 8.74
C ASP A 85 -6.73 -4.22 8.67
N ILE A 86 -6.73 -2.89 8.55
CA ILE A 86 -7.97 -2.09 8.56
C ILE A 86 -8.45 -1.85 7.13
N GLY A 87 -9.68 -2.32 6.86
CA GLY A 87 -10.22 -2.35 5.50
C GLY A 87 -9.57 -3.45 4.66
N ALA A 88 -9.31 -4.61 5.29
CA ALA A 88 -8.54 -5.72 4.72
C ALA A 88 -9.05 -6.22 3.34
N GLY A 89 -10.30 -5.92 2.98
CA GLY A 89 -10.89 -6.37 1.72
C GLY A 89 -10.82 -7.90 1.58
N THR A 90 -10.07 -8.38 0.58
CA THR A 90 -9.77 -9.79 0.39
C THR A 90 -8.44 -10.23 1.03
N GLY A 91 -7.81 -9.38 1.84
CA GLY A 91 -6.61 -9.68 2.61
C GLY A 91 -5.28 -9.50 1.87
N ALA A 92 -5.24 -8.66 0.86
CA ALA A 92 -4.01 -8.41 0.11
C ALA A 92 -2.86 -7.89 0.98
N ALA A 93 -3.16 -6.96 1.90
CA ALA A 93 -2.17 -6.43 2.81
C ALA A 93 -1.71 -7.47 3.83
N THR A 94 -2.64 -8.22 4.39
CA THR A 94 -2.34 -9.34 5.29
C THR A 94 -1.37 -10.34 4.66
N LEU A 95 -1.63 -10.79 3.41
CA LEU A 95 -0.73 -11.69 2.70
C LEU A 95 0.66 -11.09 2.45
N ALA A 96 0.75 -9.80 2.15
CA ALA A 96 2.04 -9.14 1.98
C ALA A 96 2.81 -9.04 3.30
N VAL A 97 2.13 -8.77 4.42
CA VAL A 97 2.72 -8.75 5.76
C VAL A 97 3.26 -10.12 6.13
N THR A 98 2.44 -11.17 6.06
CA THR A 98 2.81 -12.53 6.49
C THR A 98 3.90 -13.18 5.62
N ASN A 99 4.11 -12.68 4.40
CA ASN A 99 5.24 -13.09 3.57
C ASN A 99 6.56 -12.38 3.90
N LEU A 100 6.54 -11.33 4.70
CA LEU A 100 7.72 -10.56 5.09
C LEU A 100 8.06 -10.68 6.58
N ILE A 101 7.04 -10.95 7.41
CA ILE A 101 7.12 -10.88 8.85
C ILE A 101 6.51 -12.14 9.44
N ASP A 102 7.21 -12.77 10.37
CA ASP A 102 6.69 -13.88 11.17
C ASP A 102 5.79 -13.33 12.27
N THR A 103 4.47 -13.50 12.10
CA THR A 103 3.44 -12.92 12.95
C THR A 103 2.76 -13.97 13.82
N GLU A 104 2.47 -13.64 15.08
CA GLU A 104 1.75 -14.50 16.01
C GLU A 104 0.22 -14.36 15.86
N LYS A 105 -0.26 -13.15 15.54
CA LYS A 105 -1.68 -12.85 15.40
C LYS A 105 -1.91 -11.78 14.34
N VAL A 106 -2.86 -12.03 13.45
CA VAL A 106 -3.33 -11.06 12.46
C VAL A 106 -4.84 -10.92 12.56
N ILE A 107 -5.31 -9.67 12.65
CA ILE A 107 -6.73 -9.35 12.67
C ILE A 107 -7.07 -8.55 11.42
N CYS A 108 -7.89 -9.14 10.57
CA CYS A 108 -8.45 -8.52 9.39
C CYS A 108 -9.81 -7.92 9.73
N VAL A 109 -9.97 -6.61 9.58
CA VAL A 109 -11.24 -5.95 9.82
C VAL A 109 -11.75 -5.27 8.56
N GLY A 110 -13.06 -5.37 8.29
CA GLY A 110 -13.65 -4.75 7.12
C GLY A 110 -15.17 -4.82 7.11
N ARG A 111 -15.77 -3.90 6.35
CA ARG A 111 -17.23 -3.72 6.30
C ARG A 111 -17.92 -4.74 5.39
N GLU A 112 -17.29 -5.08 4.26
CA GLU A 112 -17.85 -5.88 3.18
C GLU A 112 -17.81 -7.38 3.53
N MET A 113 -18.99 -8.00 3.78
CA MET A 113 -19.09 -9.41 4.19
C MET A 113 -18.52 -10.36 3.12
N GLU A 114 -18.85 -10.12 1.86
CA GLU A 114 -18.41 -11.00 0.76
C GLU A 114 -16.91 -10.92 0.51
N MET A 115 -16.32 -9.74 0.70
CA MET A 115 -14.86 -9.59 0.66
C MET A 115 -14.16 -10.43 1.75
N ARG A 116 -14.70 -10.40 2.99
CA ARG A 116 -14.16 -11.20 4.09
C ARG A 116 -14.31 -12.70 3.85
N LYS A 117 -15.42 -13.16 3.24
CA LYS A 117 -15.60 -14.57 2.88
C LYS A 117 -14.55 -15.03 1.87
N VAL A 118 -14.38 -14.28 0.80
CA VAL A 118 -13.35 -14.57 -0.23
C VAL A 118 -11.95 -14.51 0.37
N GLY A 119 -11.66 -13.53 1.23
CA GLY A 119 -10.38 -13.44 1.93
C GLY A 119 -10.09 -14.67 2.79
N LYS A 120 -11.08 -15.16 3.54
CA LYS A 120 -10.96 -16.42 4.30
C LYS A 120 -10.63 -17.59 3.39
N GLN A 121 -11.36 -17.78 2.30
CA GLN A 121 -11.10 -18.87 1.33
C GLN A 121 -9.69 -18.82 0.75
N LEU A 122 -9.17 -17.63 0.45
CA LEU A 122 -7.83 -17.46 -0.11
C LEU A 122 -6.71 -17.79 0.90
N MET A 123 -6.99 -17.72 2.22
CA MET A 123 -6.00 -17.88 3.28
C MET A 123 -6.15 -19.16 4.10
N GLU A 124 -7.29 -19.86 4.00
CA GLU A 124 -7.72 -20.94 4.90
C GLU A 124 -6.67 -22.04 5.12
N ASN A 125 -5.88 -22.36 4.11
CA ASN A 125 -4.89 -23.43 4.19
C ASN A 125 -3.49 -22.97 4.66
N ASN A 126 -3.21 -21.68 4.66
CA ASN A 126 -1.85 -21.18 4.82
C ASN A 126 -1.62 -20.27 6.02
N LEU A 127 -2.69 -19.71 6.62
CA LEU A 127 -2.59 -18.71 7.68
C LEU A 127 -3.58 -18.99 8.83
N PRO A 128 -3.27 -19.94 9.74
CA PRO A 128 -4.17 -20.32 10.83
C PRO A 128 -4.40 -19.21 11.87
N ASN A 129 -3.50 -18.24 11.96
CA ASN A 129 -3.54 -17.18 12.97
C ASN A 129 -4.25 -15.90 12.51
N VAL A 130 -5.03 -15.96 11.42
CA VAL A 130 -5.77 -14.81 10.87
C VAL A 130 -7.22 -14.82 11.33
N GLU A 131 -7.59 -13.81 12.12
CA GLU A 131 -8.97 -13.55 12.53
C GLU A 131 -9.63 -12.53 11.61
N TRP A 132 -10.90 -12.78 11.24
CA TRP A 132 -11.69 -11.88 10.42
C TRP A 132 -12.88 -11.34 11.20
N LYS A 133 -13.00 -9.99 11.31
CA LYS A 133 -14.08 -9.33 12.03
C LYS A 133 -14.86 -8.36 11.12
N SER A 134 -16.17 -8.26 11.33
CA SER A 134 -16.97 -7.19 10.73
C SER A 134 -16.64 -5.88 11.45
N PHE A 135 -16.41 -4.82 10.68
CA PHE A 135 -15.98 -3.55 11.24
C PHE A 135 -16.27 -2.39 10.26
N ASP A 136 -16.88 -1.35 10.78
CA ASP A 136 -17.08 -0.09 10.07
C ASP A 136 -16.24 1.01 10.75
N LEU A 137 -15.20 1.46 10.08
CA LEU A 137 -14.23 2.43 10.63
C LEU A 137 -14.89 3.74 11.11
N ASN A 138 -16.05 4.10 10.55
CA ASN A 138 -16.79 5.30 10.93
C ASN A 138 -17.63 5.11 12.20
N LYS A 139 -17.98 3.87 12.55
CA LYS A 139 -18.96 3.58 13.60
C LYS A 139 -18.37 2.84 14.78
N ASP A 140 -17.45 1.91 14.49
CA ASP A 140 -16.97 0.96 15.48
C ASP A 140 -15.67 1.46 16.13
N GLU A 141 -15.43 1.02 17.36
CA GLU A 141 -14.14 1.17 18.00
C GLU A 141 -13.18 0.08 17.54
N ILE A 142 -11.91 0.43 17.36
CA ILE A 142 -10.89 -0.54 16.94
C ILE A 142 -10.76 -1.63 18.01
N PRO A 143 -10.84 -2.92 17.64
CA PRO A 143 -11.04 -4.01 18.60
C PRO A 143 -9.88 -4.22 19.56
N GLU A 144 -8.67 -3.96 19.11
CA GLU A 144 -7.45 -4.10 19.91
C GLU A 144 -6.27 -3.36 19.30
N LYS A 145 -5.21 -3.15 20.09
CA LYS A 145 -3.95 -2.56 19.60
C LYS A 145 -3.07 -3.64 18.97
N ALA A 146 -2.22 -3.20 18.03
CA ALA A 146 -1.28 -4.08 17.35
C ALA A 146 0.08 -3.40 17.15
N ASP A 147 1.13 -4.22 17.01
CA ASP A 147 2.48 -3.73 16.72
C ASP A 147 2.55 -3.09 15.34
N LEU A 148 1.83 -3.66 14.38
CA LEU A 148 1.62 -3.10 13.05
C LEU A 148 0.13 -2.88 12.80
N VAL A 149 -0.23 -1.62 12.56
CA VAL A 149 -1.54 -1.27 11.97
C VAL A 149 -1.32 -0.89 10.51
N ILE A 150 -2.09 -1.48 9.61
CA ILE A 150 -1.99 -1.21 8.18
C ILE A 150 -3.36 -0.88 7.59
N THR A 151 -3.38 0.08 6.69
CA THR A 151 -4.54 0.40 5.86
C THR A 151 -4.10 0.70 4.43
N SER A 152 -4.78 0.11 3.46
CA SER A 152 -4.44 0.26 2.05
C SER A 152 -5.67 0.53 1.20
N TYR A 153 -5.69 1.70 0.53
CA TYR A 153 -6.78 2.15 -0.35
C TYR A 153 -8.14 2.29 0.36
N VAL A 154 -8.15 2.73 1.63
CA VAL A 154 -9.35 2.83 2.47
C VAL A 154 -9.72 4.27 2.80
N ILE A 155 -8.74 5.10 3.17
CA ILE A 155 -9.06 6.45 3.66
C ILE A 155 -9.57 7.39 2.55
N ASN A 156 -9.37 7.03 1.28
CA ASN A 156 -9.97 7.70 0.13
C ASN A 156 -11.49 7.46 -0.01
N GLU A 157 -12.03 6.45 0.69
CA GLU A 157 -13.47 6.18 0.72
C GLU A 157 -14.20 7.01 1.79
N LEU A 158 -13.46 7.74 2.65
CA LEU A 158 -14.00 8.48 3.77
C LEU A 158 -14.22 9.96 3.43
N THR A 159 -15.19 10.58 4.10
CA THR A 159 -15.29 12.04 4.12
C THR A 159 -14.05 12.65 4.79
N LYS A 160 -13.82 13.95 4.63
CA LYS A 160 -12.67 14.60 5.24
C LYS A 160 -12.70 14.50 6.78
N GLU A 161 -13.86 14.72 7.37
CA GLU A 161 -14.07 14.67 8.81
C GLU A 161 -13.87 13.24 9.37
N ASP A 162 -14.39 12.25 8.68
CA ASP A 162 -14.25 10.84 9.06
C ASP A 162 -12.80 10.35 8.88
N ARG A 163 -12.12 10.82 7.84
CA ARG A 163 -10.72 10.49 7.58
C ARG A 163 -9.79 10.96 8.70
N GLN A 164 -9.98 12.19 9.19
CA GLN A 164 -9.20 12.68 10.33
C GLN A 164 -9.39 11.78 11.56
N LYS A 165 -10.64 11.50 11.94
CA LYS A 165 -10.96 10.62 13.07
C LYS A 165 -10.39 9.20 12.88
N ALA A 166 -10.49 8.66 11.67
CA ALA A 166 -9.97 7.35 11.34
C ALA A 166 -8.44 7.27 11.51
N ILE A 167 -7.70 8.28 11.01
CA ILE A 167 -6.25 8.37 11.17
C ILE A 167 -5.86 8.41 12.65
N GLU A 168 -6.57 9.20 13.46
CA GLU A 168 -6.33 9.28 14.90
C GLU A 168 -6.62 7.96 15.60
N LYS A 169 -7.76 7.31 15.33
CA LYS A 169 -8.11 5.98 15.86
C LYS A 169 -7.04 4.93 15.50
N MET A 170 -6.61 4.89 14.24
CA MET A 170 -5.56 3.97 13.79
C MET A 170 -4.24 4.20 14.53
N TRP A 171 -3.85 5.46 14.71
CA TRP A 171 -2.66 5.79 15.47
C TRP A 171 -2.75 5.37 16.94
N ASP A 172 -3.90 5.59 17.59
CA ASP A 172 -4.11 5.21 18.99
C ASP A 172 -4.14 3.69 19.20
N ALA A 173 -4.49 2.93 18.15
CA ALA A 173 -4.43 1.46 18.13
C ALA A 173 -3.05 0.91 17.76
N THR A 174 -2.10 1.75 17.36
CA THR A 174 -0.75 1.35 16.97
C THR A 174 0.17 1.31 18.19
N ASN A 175 0.85 0.19 18.42
CA ASN A 175 1.92 0.07 19.41
C ASN A 175 3.30 0.41 18.81
N GLY A 176 3.57 0.01 17.57
CA GLY A 176 4.85 0.16 16.90
C GLY A 176 4.76 0.96 15.61
N MET A 177 4.25 0.38 14.55
CA MET A 177 4.27 0.92 13.18
C MET A 177 2.86 1.09 12.61
N LEU A 178 2.57 2.27 12.01
CA LEU A 178 1.37 2.51 11.22
C LEU A 178 1.73 2.70 9.74
N VAL A 179 1.11 1.93 8.87
CA VAL A 179 1.27 1.99 7.40
C VAL A 179 -0.02 2.50 6.77
N VAL A 180 0.09 3.58 5.99
CA VAL A 180 -1.02 4.13 5.21
C VAL A 180 -0.62 4.18 3.74
N ILE A 181 -1.41 3.53 2.88
CA ILE A 181 -1.18 3.45 1.43
C ILE A 181 -2.44 3.92 0.70
N GLU A 182 -2.26 4.79 -0.27
CA GLU A 182 -3.33 5.38 -1.08
C GLU A 182 -2.98 5.34 -2.58
N PRO A 183 -3.95 5.53 -3.50
CA PRO A 183 -3.64 5.60 -4.92
C PRO A 183 -2.56 6.64 -5.24
N GLY A 184 -1.69 6.34 -6.20
CA GLY A 184 -0.62 7.23 -6.66
C GLY A 184 -1.13 8.38 -7.53
N THR A 185 -2.22 9.01 -7.12
CA THR A 185 -2.89 10.15 -7.76
C THR A 185 -2.66 11.43 -6.97
N PRO A 186 -2.89 12.63 -7.55
CA PRO A 186 -2.86 13.88 -6.79
C PRO A 186 -3.74 13.85 -5.53
N GLU A 187 -4.94 13.25 -5.63
CA GLU A 187 -5.87 13.15 -4.50
C GLU A 187 -5.37 12.19 -3.42
N GLY A 188 -4.91 10.98 -3.80
CA GLY A 188 -4.31 10.05 -2.85
C GLY A 188 -3.11 10.66 -2.12
N PHE A 189 -2.29 11.45 -2.82
CA PHE A 189 -1.20 12.18 -2.18
C PHE A 189 -1.69 13.25 -1.19
N ARG A 190 -2.80 13.96 -1.48
CA ARG A 190 -3.39 14.89 -0.51
C ARG A 190 -3.84 14.19 0.77
N HIS A 191 -4.43 12.98 0.66
CA HIS A 191 -4.78 12.15 1.82
C HIS A 191 -3.54 11.75 2.64
N ILE A 192 -2.44 11.40 1.97
CA ILE A 192 -1.17 11.11 2.64
C ILE A 192 -0.60 12.35 3.34
N LEU A 193 -0.69 13.53 2.73
CA LEU A 193 -0.28 14.79 3.37
C LEU A 193 -1.14 15.13 4.59
N GLU A 194 -2.43 14.84 4.55
CA GLU A 194 -3.35 15.01 5.69
C GLU A 194 -2.94 14.09 6.84
N ALA A 195 -2.74 12.79 6.57
CA ALA A 195 -2.26 11.83 7.57
C ALA A 195 -0.90 12.26 8.16
N ARG A 196 0.01 12.73 7.29
CA ARG A 196 1.31 13.24 7.69
C ARG A 196 1.20 14.40 8.66
N LYS A 197 0.35 15.38 8.36
CA LYS A 197 0.14 16.54 9.23
C LYS A 197 -0.40 16.13 10.59
N ILE A 198 -1.50 15.38 10.63
CA ILE A 198 -2.17 14.94 11.85
C ILE A 198 -1.20 14.19 12.78
N LEU A 199 -0.45 13.24 12.23
CA LEU A 199 0.38 12.36 13.05
C LEU A 199 1.70 13.01 13.49
N LEU A 200 2.26 13.94 12.71
CA LEU A 200 3.40 14.74 13.18
C LEU A 200 3.02 15.68 14.33
N GLU A 201 1.79 16.21 14.33
CA GLU A 201 1.25 16.99 15.48
C GLU A 201 1.14 16.09 16.73
N LYS A 202 0.90 14.78 16.56
CA LYS A 202 0.94 13.75 17.62
C LYS A 202 2.34 13.19 17.89
N LYS A 203 3.41 13.85 17.40
CA LYS A 203 4.82 13.48 17.58
C LYS A 203 5.19 12.09 17.04
N ALA A 204 4.49 11.61 16.00
CA ALA A 204 4.89 10.42 15.28
C ALA A 204 6.20 10.62 14.53
N ASN A 205 6.99 9.55 14.36
CA ASN A 205 8.22 9.56 13.59
C ASN A 205 7.98 8.91 12.23
N ILE A 206 8.41 9.55 11.14
CA ILE A 206 8.24 8.95 9.80
C ILE A 206 9.37 7.96 9.53
N ILE A 207 9.00 6.73 9.15
CA ILE A 207 9.94 5.69 8.69
C ILE A 207 10.24 5.88 7.21
N ALA A 208 9.17 6.00 6.40
CA ALA A 208 9.22 6.05 4.93
C ALA A 208 7.98 6.77 4.37
N PRO A 209 8.03 7.34 3.17
CA PRO A 209 9.20 7.48 2.31
C PRO A 209 10.08 8.66 2.72
N CYS A 210 9.53 9.61 3.51
CA CYS A 210 10.19 10.88 3.80
C CYS A 210 11.53 10.69 4.53
N SER A 211 12.51 11.51 4.17
CA SER A 211 13.82 11.61 4.84
C SER A 211 13.81 12.59 6.02
N HIS A 212 12.65 13.20 6.37
CA HIS A 212 12.53 14.18 7.45
C HIS A 212 11.11 14.33 7.98
N ASN A 213 10.98 14.79 9.20
CA ASN A 213 9.70 15.14 9.83
C ASN A 213 9.29 16.61 9.60
N GLY A 214 10.10 17.43 8.90
CA GLY A 214 9.80 18.82 8.57
C GLY A 214 8.62 18.96 7.58
N LYS A 215 8.27 20.17 7.17
CA LYS A 215 7.21 20.42 6.18
C LYS A 215 7.53 19.73 4.86
N CYS A 216 6.53 19.08 4.24
CA CYS A 216 6.71 18.51 2.91
C CYS A 216 7.02 19.61 1.87
N PRO A 217 8.10 19.50 1.09
CA PRO A 217 8.50 20.51 0.12
C PRO A 217 7.71 20.47 -1.19
N ILE A 218 6.91 19.40 -1.42
CA ILE A 218 6.10 19.27 -2.64
C ILE A 218 4.86 20.15 -2.53
N ASN A 219 4.64 20.98 -3.55
CA ASN A 219 3.39 21.71 -3.71
C ASN A 219 2.36 20.78 -4.36
N PRO A 220 1.27 20.37 -3.66
CA PRO A 220 0.31 19.38 -4.16
C PRO A 220 -0.53 19.88 -5.36
N GLU A 221 -0.51 21.18 -5.67
CA GLU A 221 -1.16 21.73 -6.86
C GLU A 221 -0.31 21.60 -8.15
N LYS A 222 0.99 21.28 -8.01
CA LYS A 222 1.92 21.20 -9.13
C LYS A 222 2.53 19.82 -9.33
N ASP A 223 2.74 19.08 -8.24
CA ASP A 223 3.39 17.76 -8.26
C ASP A 223 2.91 16.92 -7.08
N TRP A 224 3.11 15.61 -7.11
CA TRP A 224 2.77 14.71 -6.02
C TRP A 224 3.81 13.61 -5.85
N CYS A 225 4.00 13.17 -4.59
CA CYS A 225 4.87 12.06 -4.25
C CYS A 225 4.13 10.74 -4.50
N SER A 226 4.58 10.01 -5.51
CA SER A 226 4.05 8.68 -5.82
C SER A 226 5.17 7.75 -6.26
N PHE A 227 4.96 6.47 -5.99
CA PHE A 227 5.84 5.37 -6.34
C PHE A 227 5.09 4.37 -7.20
N TYR A 228 5.77 3.40 -7.75
CA TYR A 228 5.13 2.34 -8.52
C TYR A 228 5.80 1.00 -8.29
N THR A 229 5.03 -0.05 -8.50
CA THR A 229 5.55 -1.42 -8.59
C THR A 229 5.03 -2.09 -9.83
N ARG A 230 5.90 -2.82 -10.55
CA ARG A 230 5.50 -3.59 -11.72
C ARG A 230 4.96 -4.94 -11.28
N VAL A 231 3.71 -5.21 -11.64
CA VAL A 231 2.95 -6.40 -11.24
C VAL A 231 2.79 -7.32 -12.44
N ALA A 232 3.25 -8.56 -12.32
CA ALA A 232 3.01 -9.57 -13.35
C ALA A 232 1.52 -9.92 -13.41
N ARG A 233 0.95 -9.99 -14.61
CA ARG A 233 -0.45 -10.35 -14.81
C ARG A 233 -0.63 -11.87 -14.93
N THR A 234 -1.54 -12.42 -14.16
CA THR A 234 -2.02 -13.78 -14.34
C THR A 234 -2.79 -13.92 -15.67
N LYS A 235 -3.01 -15.15 -16.14
CA LYS A 235 -3.81 -15.42 -17.37
C LYS A 235 -5.21 -14.82 -17.26
N ILE A 236 -5.87 -15.01 -16.11
CA ILE A 236 -7.23 -14.48 -15.88
C ILE A 236 -7.27 -12.95 -15.82
N GLN A 237 -6.24 -12.30 -15.26
CA GLN A 237 -6.13 -10.84 -15.29
C GLN A 237 -5.98 -10.28 -16.70
N LYS A 238 -5.21 -10.94 -17.57
CA LYS A 238 -5.09 -10.55 -18.97
C LYS A 238 -6.45 -10.59 -19.67
N GLN A 239 -7.22 -11.64 -19.46
CA GLN A 239 -8.56 -11.78 -20.00
C GLN A 239 -9.53 -10.72 -19.43
N ALA A 240 -9.56 -10.53 -18.11
CA ALA A 240 -10.43 -9.58 -17.44
C ALA A 240 -10.16 -8.13 -17.83
N LYS A 241 -8.91 -7.75 -18.03
CA LYS A 241 -8.50 -6.37 -18.39
C LYS A 241 -8.36 -6.15 -19.89
N LYS A 242 -8.57 -7.19 -20.74
CA LYS A 242 -8.34 -7.14 -22.22
C LYS A 242 -6.95 -6.58 -22.55
N GLY A 243 -5.95 -6.89 -21.71
CA GLY A 243 -4.62 -6.31 -21.79
C GLY A 243 -3.64 -7.24 -22.51
N GLU A 244 -2.91 -6.70 -23.49
CA GLU A 244 -1.88 -7.45 -24.24
C GLU A 244 -0.59 -7.64 -23.42
N LEU A 245 -0.25 -6.65 -22.58
CA LEU A 245 0.97 -6.67 -21.76
C LEU A 245 0.91 -7.71 -20.66
N GLY A 246 2.04 -8.40 -20.45
CA GLY A 246 2.21 -9.37 -19.37
C GLY A 246 2.30 -8.76 -17.97
N TYR A 247 2.24 -7.45 -17.85
CA TYR A 247 2.37 -6.70 -16.59
C TYR A 247 1.50 -5.45 -16.57
N GLU A 248 1.39 -4.87 -15.39
CA GLU A 248 0.87 -3.53 -15.16
C GLU A 248 1.71 -2.81 -14.11
N ASP A 249 1.75 -1.49 -14.14
CA ASP A 249 2.43 -0.69 -13.13
C ASP A 249 1.36 -0.13 -12.17
N GLU A 250 1.37 -0.62 -10.92
CA GLU A 250 0.52 -0.08 -9.86
C GLU A 250 1.22 1.13 -9.24
N LYS A 251 0.55 2.28 -9.30
CA LYS A 251 1.04 3.54 -8.70
C LYS A 251 0.36 3.77 -7.36
N PHE A 252 1.15 4.12 -6.37
CA PHE A 252 0.68 4.37 -5.00
C PHE A 252 1.44 5.54 -4.36
N SER A 253 0.77 6.21 -3.42
CA SER A 253 1.35 7.14 -2.46
C SER A 253 1.27 6.50 -1.09
N TYR A 254 2.25 6.71 -0.23
CA TYR A 254 2.24 6.08 1.09
C TYR A 254 2.97 6.89 2.13
N ILE A 255 2.69 6.57 3.39
CA ILE A 255 3.48 7.04 4.53
C ILE A 255 3.48 5.98 5.62
N VAL A 256 4.60 5.84 6.29
CA VAL A 256 4.80 4.89 7.38
C VAL A 256 5.34 5.63 8.60
N PHE A 257 4.70 5.41 9.73
CA PHE A 257 5.05 6.04 10.99
C PHE A 257 5.49 5.03 12.06
N SER A 258 6.35 5.49 12.97
CA SER A 258 6.77 4.76 14.16
C SER A 258 6.38 5.50 15.43
N LYS A 259 6.05 4.75 16.48
CA LYS A 259 5.93 5.25 17.87
C LYS A 259 7.30 5.62 18.45
N THR A 260 8.35 4.95 18.01
CA THR A 260 9.72 5.18 18.43
C THR A 260 10.51 6.04 17.46
N PRO A 261 11.53 6.77 17.89
CA PRO A 261 12.43 7.50 16.99
C PRO A 261 13.10 6.58 15.96
N ILE A 262 13.29 7.08 14.75
CA ILE A 262 13.90 6.35 13.64
C ILE A 262 15.07 7.16 13.07
N ASN A 263 16.16 6.49 12.74
CA ASN A 263 17.26 7.08 12.00
C ASN A 263 16.82 7.39 10.57
N GLN A 264 16.76 8.67 10.25
CA GLN A 264 16.34 9.13 8.93
C GLN A 264 17.52 9.11 7.95
N SER A 265 17.21 8.86 6.68
CA SER A 265 18.17 8.94 5.59
C SER A 265 18.40 10.41 5.17
N ASP A 266 19.50 10.72 4.52
CA ASP A 266 19.79 12.08 4.04
C ASP A 266 18.84 12.50 2.91
N ALA A 267 18.49 11.58 2.04
CA ALA A 267 17.62 11.83 0.89
C ALA A 267 16.82 10.60 0.44
N VAL A 268 15.70 10.87 -0.24
CA VAL A 268 14.89 9.86 -0.94
C VAL A 268 14.79 10.22 -2.42
N ILE A 269 14.94 9.22 -3.28
CA ILE A 269 14.77 9.35 -4.73
C ILE A 269 13.26 9.42 -5.06
N LEU A 270 12.84 10.53 -5.68
CA LEU A 270 11.42 10.79 -5.97
C LEU A 270 10.96 10.23 -7.31
N ARG A 271 11.86 10.04 -8.25
CA ARG A 271 11.57 9.61 -9.64
C ARG A 271 12.62 8.64 -10.11
N HIS A 272 12.26 7.81 -11.08
CA HIS A 272 13.23 6.92 -11.71
C HIS A 272 14.47 7.69 -12.17
N PRO A 273 15.69 7.24 -11.80
CA PRO A 273 16.94 7.89 -12.19
C PRO A 273 17.11 7.99 -13.71
N GLN A 274 17.53 9.13 -14.20
CA GLN A 274 17.83 9.34 -15.62
C GLN A 274 19.27 8.92 -15.89
N ILE A 275 19.44 7.74 -16.49
CA ILE A 275 20.76 7.15 -16.76
C ILE A 275 21.24 7.60 -18.15
N GLY A 276 22.33 8.37 -18.19
CA GLY A 276 23.01 8.79 -19.40
C GLY A 276 24.36 8.13 -19.60
N SER A 277 25.06 8.50 -20.69
CA SER A 277 26.43 8.05 -20.95
C SER A 277 27.41 8.65 -19.94
N GLY A 278 27.77 7.83 -18.93
CA GLY A 278 28.75 8.24 -17.91
C GLY A 278 28.25 9.11 -16.78
N HIS A 279 26.93 9.33 -16.68
CA HIS A 279 26.31 10.07 -15.58
C HIS A 279 24.91 9.51 -15.28
N VAL A 280 24.40 9.84 -14.09
CA VAL A 280 23.03 9.59 -13.66
C VAL A 280 22.49 10.83 -12.95
N LYS A 281 21.30 11.29 -13.37
CA LYS A 281 20.60 12.41 -12.76
C LYS A 281 19.44 11.87 -11.92
N VAL A 282 19.30 12.35 -10.68
CA VAL A 282 18.27 11.97 -9.73
C VAL A 282 17.56 13.19 -9.17
N LYS A 283 16.24 13.06 -8.95
CA LYS A 283 15.43 14.03 -8.22
C LYS A 283 15.25 13.53 -6.79
N LEU A 284 15.68 14.31 -5.83
CA LEU A 284 15.76 13.95 -4.42
C LEU A 284 14.83 14.80 -3.57
N CYS A 285 14.26 14.19 -2.53
CA CYS A 285 13.67 14.89 -1.39
C CYS A 285 14.64 14.82 -0.22
N THR A 286 15.04 15.99 0.30
CA THR A 286 15.97 16.16 1.41
C THR A 286 15.35 17.03 2.49
N GLN A 287 16.02 17.20 3.63
CA GLN A 287 15.61 18.18 4.66
C GLN A 287 15.56 19.63 4.10
N ASN A 288 16.39 19.94 3.10
CA ASN A 288 16.49 21.26 2.50
C ASN A 288 15.48 21.51 1.37
N GLY A 289 14.71 20.47 0.99
CA GLY A 289 13.73 20.57 -0.08
C GLY A 289 13.94 19.57 -1.21
N ILE A 290 13.43 19.92 -2.40
CA ILE A 290 13.60 19.12 -3.61
C ILE A 290 14.88 19.55 -4.32
N GLU A 291 15.74 18.58 -4.60
CA GLU A 291 17.04 18.79 -5.26
C GLU A 291 17.17 17.89 -6.49
N GLU A 292 17.89 18.39 -7.49
CA GLU A 292 18.38 17.58 -8.60
C GLU A 292 19.90 17.43 -8.47
N ARG A 293 20.36 16.19 -8.40
CA ARG A 293 21.80 15.88 -8.32
C ARG A 293 22.22 15.01 -9.49
N THR A 294 23.42 15.29 -10.01
CA THR A 294 24.03 14.49 -11.08
C THR A 294 25.29 13.82 -10.55
N TYR A 295 25.34 12.50 -10.64
CA TYR A 295 26.50 11.70 -10.30
C TYR A 295 27.15 11.19 -11.59
N SER A 296 28.48 11.26 -11.67
CA SER A 296 29.25 10.87 -12.82
C SER A 296 30.27 9.77 -12.47
N LYS A 297 30.94 9.23 -13.46
CA LYS A 297 32.01 8.25 -13.23
C LYS A 297 33.13 8.77 -12.29
N LYS A 298 33.28 10.10 -12.15
CA LYS A 298 34.22 10.71 -11.20
C LYS A 298 33.83 10.44 -9.75
N ASP A 299 32.54 10.25 -9.48
CA ASP A 299 31.98 9.95 -8.14
C ASP A 299 32.12 8.47 -7.75
N LYS A 300 32.85 7.68 -8.55
CA LYS A 300 33.27 6.28 -8.28
C LYS A 300 32.13 5.39 -7.74
N GLU A 301 32.24 4.98 -6.45
CA GLU A 301 31.32 4.05 -5.82
C GLU A 301 29.90 4.63 -5.67
N LEU A 302 29.77 5.93 -5.39
CA LEU A 302 28.47 6.58 -5.30
C LEU A 302 27.71 6.55 -6.65
N TYR A 303 28.43 6.78 -7.76
CA TYR A 303 27.87 6.64 -9.10
C TYR A 303 27.37 5.21 -9.38
N LYS A 304 28.16 4.19 -9.00
CA LYS A 304 27.76 2.78 -9.16
C LYS A 304 26.52 2.44 -8.32
N ARG A 305 26.47 2.97 -7.10
CA ARG A 305 25.34 2.77 -6.18
C ARG A 305 24.08 3.42 -6.75
N VAL A 306 24.14 4.72 -7.08
CA VAL A 306 22.97 5.50 -7.52
C VAL A 306 22.36 4.95 -8.83
N ARG A 307 23.16 4.38 -9.73
CA ARG A 307 22.67 3.74 -10.95
C ARG A 307 21.78 2.51 -10.73
N LYS A 308 21.84 1.90 -9.55
CA LYS A 308 21.06 0.70 -9.19
C LYS A 308 19.82 1.02 -8.38
N LEU A 309 19.69 2.28 -7.95
CA LEU A 309 18.55 2.74 -7.15
C LEU A 309 17.38 3.12 -8.03
N ASP A 310 16.19 3.11 -7.44
CA ASP A 310 14.95 3.53 -8.07
C ASP A 310 14.16 4.51 -7.18
N ALA A 311 13.01 4.97 -7.64
CA ALA A 311 12.12 5.81 -6.85
C ALA A 311 11.71 5.11 -5.55
N GLY A 312 11.82 5.82 -4.42
CA GLY A 312 11.59 5.29 -3.08
C GLY A 312 12.85 4.83 -2.36
N ASP A 313 13.95 4.57 -3.07
CA ASP A 313 15.22 4.23 -2.43
C ASP A 313 15.86 5.46 -1.78
N THR A 314 16.73 5.21 -0.79
CA THR A 314 17.39 6.22 0.02
C THR A 314 18.89 6.31 -0.29
N LEU A 315 19.42 7.51 -0.17
CA LEU A 315 20.85 7.83 -0.28
C LEU A 315 21.46 8.04 1.10
#